data_ff2543d6131097b7943d0104f84f8df1
#
_entry.id   ff2543d6131097b7943d0104f84f8df1
#
_cell.length_a   1.000
_cell.length_b   1.000
_cell.length_c   1.000
_cell.angle_alpha   90.00
_cell.angle_beta   90.00
_cell.angle_gamma   90.00
#
_symmetry.space_group_name_H-M   'P 1'
#
loop_
_entity.id
_entity.type
_entity.pdbx_description
1 polymer ?
#
loop_
_entity_poly.entity_id
_entity_poly.type
_entity_poly.pdbx_seq_one_letter_code
_entity_poly.pdbx_strand_id
1 'polypeptide(L)'
;MNRISAGLIGGSLCIIGASAVGAELAKEGKYDQNECFNGPHHMIVHSKDLMGGSYTVSGVSPVASGLFQNTSSVCNGAWTLVNGEYNEIGSCEYTDASGEKFFGLFSRKNKEEGTWRVVGGTGKYSGMVNASKWMPVTDAPQPAGQIVVCTHEWGNWKMR
;
A
#
# COMPACT_ATOMS: atom_id res chain seq x y z
N MET A 1 67.02 -29.78 21.62
CA MET A 1 66.22 -28.63 22.07
C MET A 1 65.86 -27.78 20.85
N ASN A 2 64.72 -28.01 20.20
CA ASN A 2 64.27 -27.28 19.03
C ASN A 2 63.02 -26.48 19.42
N ARG A 3 63.14 -25.18 19.34
CA ARG A 3 61.95 -24.23 19.54
C ARG A 3 61.28 -24.02 18.20
N ILE A 4 60.00 -24.36 18.11
CA ILE A 4 59.11 -24.05 16.98
C ILE A 4 58.40 -22.80 17.35
N SER A 5 58.62 -21.70 16.59
CA SER A 5 57.86 -20.45 16.70
C SER A 5 56.61 -20.54 15.81
N ALA A 6 55.44 -20.45 16.41
CA ALA A 6 54.15 -20.35 15.70
C ALA A 6 53.87 -18.88 15.36
N GLY A 7 53.86 -18.58 14.08
CA GLY A 7 53.41 -17.25 13.56
C GLY A 7 51.90 -17.19 13.47
N LEU A 8 51.29 -16.23 14.16
CA LEU A 8 49.86 -15.86 14.00
C LEU A 8 49.69 -15.01 12.73
N ILE A 9 48.98 -15.54 11.75
CA ILE A 9 48.51 -14.79 10.59
C ILE A 9 47.17 -14.24 10.96
N GLY A 10 47.11 -12.94 11.27
CA GLY A 10 45.88 -12.19 11.48
C GLY A 10 45.19 -11.87 10.14
N GLY A 11 44.18 -12.62 9.77
CA GLY A 11 43.36 -12.33 8.63
C GLY A 11 42.37 -11.20 8.96
N SER A 12 42.58 -10.02 8.37
CA SER A 12 41.63 -8.88 8.45
C SER A 12 40.45 -9.15 7.52
N LEU A 13 39.30 -9.47 8.10
CA LEU A 13 38.04 -9.66 7.36
C LEU A 13 37.45 -8.26 7.02
N CYS A 14 37.70 -7.77 5.81
CA CYS A 14 37.00 -6.60 5.28
C CYS A 14 35.55 -6.99 5.00
N ILE A 15 34.64 -6.63 5.90
CA ILE A 15 33.20 -6.65 5.64
C ILE A 15 32.89 -5.51 4.69
N ILE A 16 32.80 -5.80 3.39
CA ILE A 16 32.28 -4.86 2.40
C ILE A 16 30.76 -4.82 2.63
N GLY A 17 30.30 -3.83 3.40
CA GLY A 17 28.89 -3.52 3.53
C GLY A 17 28.36 -3.11 2.16
N ALA A 18 27.63 -3.97 1.47
CA ALA A 18 26.85 -3.60 0.31
C ALA A 18 25.73 -2.67 0.80
N SER A 19 25.94 -1.37 0.68
CA SER A 19 24.86 -0.39 0.78
C SER A 19 23.89 -0.69 -0.34
N ALA A 20 22.69 -1.18 -0.02
CA ALA A 20 21.60 -1.24 -0.97
C ALA A 20 21.27 0.22 -1.36
N VAL A 21 21.84 0.66 -2.48
CA VAL A 21 21.45 1.93 -3.11
C VAL A 21 20.02 1.73 -3.55
N GLY A 22 19.08 2.22 -2.75
CA GLY A 22 17.67 2.27 -3.13
C GLY A 22 17.58 3.02 -4.45
N ALA A 23 16.99 2.38 -5.48
CA ALA A 23 16.78 3.03 -6.76
C ALA A 23 16.01 4.33 -6.52
N GLU A 24 16.55 5.45 -7.00
CA GLU A 24 15.90 6.75 -6.92
C GLU A 24 14.55 6.66 -7.65
N LEU A 25 13.48 7.10 -7.00
CA LEU A 25 12.15 7.14 -7.62
C LEU A 25 12.19 8.16 -8.76
N ALA A 26 11.63 7.82 -9.92
CA ALA A 26 11.48 8.77 -11.02
C ALA A 26 10.76 10.04 -10.55
N LYS A 27 10.94 11.18 -11.22
CA LYS A 27 10.29 12.45 -10.83
C LYS A 27 8.78 12.45 -11.11
N GLU A 28 8.34 11.63 -12.04
CA GLU A 28 6.93 11.45 -12.40
C GLU A 28 6.71 10.09 -13.07
N GLY A 29 5.47 9.62 -13.12
CA GLY A 29 5.13 8.38 -13.78
C GLY A 29 3.63 8.14 -13.86
N LYS A 30 3.30 7.04 -14.53
CA LYS A 30 1.96 6.46 -14.58
C LYS A 30 1.98 5.12 -13.87
N TYR A 31 0.82 4.70 -13.40
CA TYR A 31 0.61 3.34 -12.94
C TYR A 31 -0.78 2.85 -13.33
N ASP A 32 -0.90 1.56 -13.48
CA ASP A 32 -2.09 0.82 -13.82
C ASP A 32 -1.90 -0.59 -13.25
N GLN A 33 -2.62 -0.92 -12.18
CA GLN A 33 -2.37 -2.14 -11.40
C GLN A 33 -3.61 -2.67 -10.70
N ASN A 34 -3.54 -3.92 -10.30
CA ASN A 34 -4.48 -4.52 -9.36
C ASN A 34 -3.78 -4.73 -8.00
N GLU A 35 -4.52 -4.47 -6.92
CA GLU A 35 -4.10 -4.78 -5.57
C GLU A 35 -5.23 -5.52 -4.85
N CYS A 36 -4.88 -6.53 -4.07
CA CYS A 36 -5.86 -7.31 -3.30
C CYS A 36 -5.63 -7.11 -1.81
N PHE A 37 -6.72 -6.91 -1.10
CA PHE A 37 -6.75 -6.63 0.33
C PHE A 37 -7.58 -7.68 1.06
N ASN A 38 -7.21 -7.92 2.31
CA ASN A 38 -8.04 -8.67 3.24
C ASN A 38 -7.92 -8.09 4.66
N GLY A 39 -8.96 -8.31 5.46
CA GLY A 39 -8.94 -7.90 6.86
C GLY A 39 -10.32 -7.86 7.52
N PRO A 40 -10.36 -7.53 8.81
CA PRO A 40 -11.59 -7.46 9.57
C PRO A 40 -12.53 -6.35 9.09
N HIS A 41 -13.81 -6.64 9.16
CA HIS A 41 -14.91 -5.76 8.80
C HIS A 41 -15.97 -5.78 9.89
N HIS A 42 -16.40 -4.60 10.31
CA HIS A 42 -17.50 -4.39 11.25
C HIS A 42 -18.66 -3.71 10.52
N MET A 43 -19.86 -4.26 10.68
CA MET A 43 -21.06 -3.75 10.01
C MET A 43 -22.19 -3.56 11.02
N ILE A 44 -22.90 -2.44 10.86
CA ILE A 44 -24.15 -2.14 11.58
C ILE A 44 -25.27 -2.10 10.53
N VAL A 45 -26.28 -2.93 10.73
CA VAL A 45 -27.43 -3.05 9.83
C VAL A 45 -28.68 -2.65 10.60
N HIS A 46 -29.34 -1.58 10.17
CA HIS A 46 -30.67 -1.17 10.66
C HIS A 46 -31.78 -1.66 9.75
N SER A 47 -31.56 -1.59 8.44
CA SER A 47 -32.44 -2.11 7.39
C SER A 47 -31.63 -2.40 6.12
N LYS A 48 -32.29 -2.95 5.08
CA LYS A 48 -31.63 -3.16 3.77
C LYS A 48 -31.16 -1.85 3.10
N ASP A 49 -31.73 -0.72 3.46
CA ASP A 49 -31.45 0.59 2.87
C ASP A 49 -30.76 1.55 3.86
N LEU A 50 -30.46 1.07 5.08
CA LEU A 50 -29.78 1.84 6.13
C LEU A 50 -28.76 0.95 6.85
N MET A 51 -27.52 1.04 6.42
CA MET A 51 -26.42 0.31 7.02
C MET A 51 -25.10 1.07 6.87
N GLY A 52 -24.12 0.67 7.61
CA GLY A 52 -22.76 1.20 7.52
C GLY A 52 -21.75 0.28 8.13
N GLY A 53 -20.49 0.52 7.87
CA GLY A 53 -19.43 -0.31 8.39
C GLY A 53 -18.08 0.39 8.36
N SER A 54 -17.12 -0.28 9.00
CA SER A 54 -15.72 0.11 8.97
C SER A 54 -14.85 -1.13 8.81
N TYR A 55 -13.66 -0.93 8.30
CA TYR A 55 -12.71 -2.01 8.08
C TYR A 55 -11.26 -1.55 8.23
N THR A 56 -10.40 -2.51 8.53
CA THR A 56 -8.95 -2.38 8.40
C THR A 56 -8.48 -3.55 7.55
N VAL A 57 -7.85 -3.26 6.43
CA VAL A 57 -7.37 -4.28 5.49
C VAL A 57 -5.89 -4.10 5.20
N SER A 58 -5.23 -5.20 4.90
CA SER A 58 -3.84 -5.22 4.47
C SER A 58 -3.73 -5.81 3.07
N GLY A 59 -2.79 -5.31 2.30
CA GLY A 59 -2.49 -5.76 0.95
C GLY A 59 -1.00 -5.77 0.67
N VAL A 60 -0.65 -6.34 -0.47
CA VAL A 60 0.70 -6.29 -1.03
C VAL A 60 0.61 -6.05 -2.54
N SER A 61 1.51 -5.23 -3.04
CA SER A 61 1.64 -4.94 -4.47
C SER A 61 2.94 -5.51 -5.00
N PRO A 62 2.94 -6.75 -5.54
CA PRO A 62 4.15 -7.42 -6.03
C PRO A 62 4.53 -6.96 -7.45
N VAL A 63 4.32 -5.68 -7.77
CA VAL A 63 4.68 -5.14 -9.10
C VAL A 63 6.18 -5.01 -9.26
N ALA A 64 6.69 -5.27 -10.46
CA ALA A 64 8.12 -5.32 -10.73
C ALA A 64 8.79 -3.93 -10.78
N SER A 65 8.02 -2.86 -11.00
CA SER A 65 8.55 -1.50 -11.12
C SER A 65 7.47 -0.45 -10.88
N GLY A 66 7.88 0.79 -10.66
CA GLY A 66 6.98 1.93 -10.51
C GLY A 66 6.67 2.27 -9.05
N LEU A 67 5.62 3.08 -8.86
CA LEU A 67 5.25 3.65 -7.56
C LEU A 67 5.02 2.61 -6.47
N PHE A 68 4.33 1.52 -6.81
CA PHE A 68 3.94 0.46 -5.87
C PHE A 68 4.89 -0.75 -5.89
N GLN A 69 6.11 -0.60 -6.39
CA GLN A 69 7.07 -1.69 -6.48
C GLN A 69 7.36 -2.29 -5.10
N ASN A 70 7.00 -3.58 -4.91
CA ASN A 70 7.23 -4.32 -3.67
C ASN A 70 6.76 -3.55 -2.41
N THR A 71 5.58 -2.96 -2.46
CA THR A 71 4.98 -2.30 -1.31
C THR A 71 4.02 -3.23 -0.57
N SER A 72 3.97 -3.07 0.75
CA SER A 72 2.85 -3.52 1.57
C SER A 72 1.96 -2.34 1.90
N SER A 73 0.67 -2.61 2.11
CA SER A 73 -0.30 -1.57 2.42
C SER A 73 -1.16 -1.94 3.62
N VAL A 74 -1.57 -0.92 4.36
CA VAL A 74 -2.62 -1.00 5.38
C VAL A 74 -3.60 0.12 5.13
N CYS A 75 -4.87 -0.23 4.95
CA CYS A 75 -5.95 0.71 4.71
C CYS A 75 -7.00 0.63 5.81
N ASN A 76 -7.51 1.79 6.21
CA ASN A 76 -8.67 1.92 7.08
C ASN A 76 -9.76 2.64 6.30
N GLY A 77 -10.97 2.10 6.31
CA GLY A 77 -12.10 2.70 5.62
C GLY A 77 -13.39 2.62 6.41
N ALA A 78 -14.32 3.48 6.05
CA ALA A 78 -15.69 3.45 6.52
C ALA A 78 -16.63 3.72 5.34
N TRP A 79 -17.78 3.07 5.39
CA TRP A 79 -18.81 3.23 4.37
C TRP A 79 -20.21 3.33 4.97
N THR A 80 -21.10 3.91 4.23
CA THR A 80 -22.53 3.98 4.55
C THR A 80 -23.36 3.67 3.31
N LEU A 81 -24.51 3.04 3.53
CA LEU A 81 -25.59 2.92 2.57
C LEU A 81 -26.83 3.54 3.20
N VAL A 82 -27.31 4.65 2.63
CA VAL A 82 -28.48 5.39 3.12
C VAL A 82 -29.43 5.66 1.95
N ASN A 83 -30.63 5.07 1.99
CA ASN A 83 -31.63 5.21 0.94
C ASN A 83 -31.11 4.84 -0.47
N GLY A 84 -30.25 3.83 -0.56
CA GLY A 84 -29.65 3.38 -1.81
C GLY A 84 -28.41 4.16 -2.25
N GLU A 85 -27.99 5.19 -1.52
CA GLU A 85 -26.76 5.92 -1.76
C GLU A 85 -25.62 5.32 -0.93
N TYR A 86 -24.61 4.80 -1.61
CA TYR A 86 -23.38 4.31 -1.02
C TYR A 86 -22.31 5.38 -0.99
N ASN A 87 -21.65 5.57 0.14
CA ASN A 87 -20.50 6.43 0.29
C ASN A 87 -19.40 5.69 1.05
N GLU A 88 -18.16 5.83 0.60
CA GLU A 88 -16.98 5.22 1.19
C GLU A 88 -15.83 6.22 1.23
N ILE A 89 -15.13 6.28 2.35
CA ILE A 89 -13.95 7.10 2.56
C ILE A 89 -12.93 6.32 3.38
N GLY A 90 -11.66 6.63 3.19
CA GLY A 90 -10.61 6.03 4.01
C GLY A 90 -9.22 6.55 3.69
N SER A 91 -8.25 5.88 4.27
CA SER A 91 -6.82 6.16 4.10
C SER A 91 -6.03 4.87 3.97
N CYS A 92 -4.94 4.94 3.22
CA CYS A 92 -3.95 3.88 3.12
C CYS A 92 -2.55 4.41 3.46
N GLU A 93 -1.79 3.60 4.15
CA GLU A 93 -0.34 3.71 4.26
C GLU A 93 0.28 2.62 3.40
N TYR A 94 1.22 2.99 2.56
CA TYR A 94 2.07 2.08 1.79
C TYR A 94 3.48 2.14 2.34
N THR A 95 4.12 0.99 2.48
CA THR A 95 5.50 0.86 2.94
C THR A 95 6.28 0.04 1.93
N ASP A 96 7.37 0.56 1.44
CA ASP A 96 8.25 -0.15 0.51
C ASP A 96 9.30 -1.02 1.20
N ALA A 97 10.09 -1.74 0.42
CA ALA A 97 11.13 -2.64 0.92
C ALA A 97 12.25 -1.91 1.69
N SER A 98 12.41 -0.60 1.56
CA SER A 98 13.36 0.22 2.33
C SER A 98 12.76 0.75 3.65
N GLY A 99 11.46 0.56 3.87
CA GLY A 99 10.72 1.09 5.01
C GLY A 99 10.24 2.53 4.82
N GLU A 100 10.46 3.12 3.65
CA GLU A 100 9.90 4.43 3.31
C GLU A 100 8.43 4.32 2.96
N LYS A 101 7.67 5.38 3.27
CA LYS A 101 6.21 5.35 3.26
C LYS A 101 5.59 6.47 2.44
N PHE A 102 4.40 6.21 1.92
CA PHE A 102 3.50 7.25 1.44
C PHE A 102 2.07 6.99 1.91
N PHE A 103 1.31 8.07 2.04
CA PHE A 103 -0.02 8.07 2.63
C PHE A 103 -1.01 8.64 1.64
N GLY A 104 -2.13 7.97 1.48
CA GLY A 104 -3.20 8.41 0.59
C GLY A 104 -4.57 8.41 1.25
N LEU A 105 -5.45 9.25 0.73
CA LEU A 105 -6.87 9.28 1.06
C LEU A 105 -7.67 8.80 -0.14
N PHE A 106 -8.68 8.00 0.10
CA PHE A 106 -9.59 7.54 -0.95
C PHE A 106 -11.04 7.87 -0.62
N SER A 107 -11.85 7.95 -1.66
CA SER A 107 -13.30 8.05 -1.55
C SER A 107 -14.00 7.46 -2.76
N ARG A 108 -15.22 6.98 -2.58
CA ARG A 108 -16.08 6.46 -3.64
C ARG A 108 -17.55 6.71 -3.32
N LYS A 109 -18.35 6.93 -4.36
CA LYS A 109 -19.81 7.02 -4.28
C LYS A 109 -20.44 5.99 -5.20
N ASN A 110 -21.44 5.29 -4.68
CA ASN A 110 -22.21 4.30 -5.42
C ASN A 110 -21.32 3.30 -6.18
N LYS A 111 -21.59 3.07 -7.45
CA LYS A 111 -20.81 2.22 -8.34
C LYS A 111 -19.82 2.99 -9.20
N GLU A 112 -19.64 4.29 -8.92
CA GLU A 112 -18.73 5.15 -9.67
C GLU A 112 -17.26 4.79 -9.35
N GLU A 113 -16.37 5.24 -10.20
CA GLU A 113 -14.94 5.19 -9.92
C GLU A 113 -14.61 6.02 -8.68
N GLY A 114 -13.87 5.42 -7.77
CA GLY A 114 -13.31 6.13 -6.63
C GLY A 114 -12.15 7.03 -7.03
N THR A 115 -11.81 7.94 -6.15
CA THR A 115 -10.59 8.76 -6.23
C THR A 115 -9.62 8.36 -5.16
N TRP A 116 -8.33 8.37 -5.47
CA TRP A 116 -7.26 8.20 -4.51
C TRP A 116 -6.21 9.29 -4.70
N ARG A 117 -5.74 9.89 -3.60
CA ARG A 117 -4.72 10.94 -3.65
C ARG A 117 -3.70 10.79 -2.53
N VAL A 118 -2.44 10.92 -2.85
CA VAL A 118 -1.35 11.01 -1.89
C VAL A 118 -1.42 12.34 -1.14
N VAL A 119 -1.27 12.28 0.16
CA VAL A 119 -1.30 13.45 1.06
C VAL A 119 0.01 13.65 1.81
N GLY A 120 0.95 12.72 1.72
CA GLY A 120 2.26 12.81 2.33
C GLY A 120 3.10 11.58 2.09
N GLY A 121 4.38 11.66 2.43
CA GLY A 121 5.33 10.55 2.35
C GLY A 121 6.64 10.86 3.06
N THR A 122 7.46 9.82 3.25
CA THR A 122 8.80 9.91 3.84
C THR A 122 9.86 9.68 2.76
N GLY A 123 11.10 10.10 3.01
CA GLY A 123 12.24 9.86 2.15
C GLY A 123 11.98 10.19 0.69
N LYS A 124 12.14 9.23 -0.21
CA LYS A 124 11.92 9.40 -1.66
C LYS A 124 10.48 9.74 -2.07
N TYR A 125 9.51 9.54 -1.17
CA TYR A 125 8.10 9.89 -1.40
C TYR A 125 7.73 11.28 -0.87
N SER A 126 8.66 12.00 -0.25
CA SER A 126 8.44 13.36 0.26
C SER A 126 8.10 14.30 -0.90
N GLY A 127 6.99 15.02 -0.79
CA GLY A 127 6.51 15.93 -1.84
C GLY A 127 5.77 15.26 -2.99
N MET A 128 5.54 13.94 -2.95
CA MET A 128 4.76 13.24 -3.96
C MET A 128 3.30 13.70 -3.96
N VAL A 129 2.77 13.88 -5.17
CA VAL A 129 1.34 14.11 -5.43
C VAL A 129 0.88 13.21 -6.57
N ASN A 130 -0.40 12.88 -6.58
CA ASN A 130 -1.00 12.07 -7.64
C ASN A 130 -2.40 12.56 -8.02
N ALA A 131 -2.88 12.06 -9.17
CA ALA A 131 -4.27 12.12 -9.60
C ALA A 131 -4.64 10.72 -10.10
N SER A 132 -5.51 10.03 -9.35
CA SER A 132 -5.75 8.60 -9.52
C SER A 132 -7.20 8.23 -9.34
N LYS A 133 -7.55 7.13 -9.98
CA LYS A 133 -8.84 6.46 -9.89
C LYS A 133 -8.65 5.05 -9.36
N TRP A 134 -9.70 4.50 -8.80
CA TRP A 134 -9.76 3.11 -8.40
C TRP A 134 -11.17 2.55 -8.49
N MET A 135 -11.31 1.24 -8.61
CA MET A 135 -12.58 0.54 -8.49
C MET A 135 -12.38 -0.90 -8.01
N PRO A 136 -13.33 -1.49 -7.27
CA PRO A 136 -13.29 -2.91 -6.97
C PRO A 136 -13.46 -3.72 -8.27
N VAL A 137 -12.71 -4.82 -8.38
CA VAL A 137 -12.76 -5.73 -9.54
C VAL A 137 -13.15 -7.16 -9.17
N THR A 138 -13.45 -7.43 -7.89
CA THR A 138 -13.90 -8.74 -7.42
C THR A 138 -15.27 -8.64 -6.74
N ASP A 139 -16.12 -9.60 -7.09
CA ASP A 139 -17.42 -9.86 -6.43
C ASP A 139 -17.36 -11.18 -5.65
N ALA A 140 -16.18 -11.55 -5.14
CA ALA A 140 -16.00 -12.79 -4.39
C ALA A 140 -16.87 -12.81 -3.12
N PRO A 141 -17.46 -13.94 -2.74
CA PRO A 141 -18.18 -14.06 -1.47
C PRO A 141 -17.26 -13.69 -0.29
N GLN A 142 -17.78 -12.87 0.61
CA GLN A 142 -17.04 -12.43 1.78
C GLN A 142 -17.20 -13.41 2.93
N PRO A 143 -16.12 -13.87 3.58
CA PRO A 143 -16.22 -14.57 4.85
C PRO A 143 -16.86 -13.67 5.92
N ALA A 144 -17.60 -14.28 6.86
CA ALA A 144 -18.24 -13.50 7.92
C ALA A 144 -17.23 -12.65 8.71
N GLY A 145 -17.50 -11.36 8.85
CA GLY A 145 -16.64 -10.40 9.56
C GLY A 145 -15.31 -10.09 8.87
N GLN A 146 -15.16 -10.48 7.61
CA GLN A 146 -13.97 -10.19 6.80
C GLN A 146 -14.35 -9.45 5.53
N ILE A 147 -13.43 -8.65 5.02
CA ILE A 147 -13.45 -8.13 3.66
C ILE A 147 -12.30 -8.79 2.88
N VAL A 148 -12.60 -9.24 1.67
CA VAL A 148 -11.61 -9.71 0.69
C VAL A 148 -11.94 -9.03 -0.62
N VAL A 149 -11.11 -8.11 -1.06
CA VAL A 149 -11.38 -7.30 -2.25
C VAL A 149 -10.10 -7.11 -3.05
N CYS A 150 -10.20 -7.22 -4.37
CA CYS A 150 -9.17 -6.69 -5.26
C CYS A 150 -9.69 -5.41 -5.90
N THR A 151 -8.82 -4.43 -6.03
CA THR A 151 -9.09 -3.15 -6.69
C THR A 151 -8.22 -3.04 -7.92
N HIS A 152 -8.73 -2.38 -8.95
CA HIS A 152 -7.96 -1.86 -10.06
C HIS A 152 -7.69 -0.39 -9.78
N GLU A 153 -6.43 0.03 -9.87
CA GLU A 153 -5.97 1.37 -9.57
C GLU A 153 -5.12 1.92 -10.72
N TRP A 154 -5.43 3.13 -11.18
CA TRP A 154 -4.70 3.77 -12.28
C TRP A 154 -4.60 5.27 -12.10
N GLY A 155 -3.52 5.84 -12.64
CA GLY A 155 -3.30 7.28 -12.53
C GLY A 155 -1.88 7.73 -12.82
N ASN A 156 -1.64 8.98 -12.48
CA ASN A 156 -0.34 9.62 -12.63
C ASN A 156 0.15 10.13 -11.28
N TRP A 157 1.45 10.17 -11.09
CA TRP A 157 2.10 10.76 -9.94
C TRP A 157 3.28 11.62 -10.36
N LYS A 158 3.67 12.58 -9.51
CA LYS A 158 4.86 13.40 -9.69
C LYS A 158 5.40 13.89 -8.35
N MET A 159 6.69 14.17 -8.32
CA MET A 159 7.37 14.85 -7.21
C MET A 159 7.23 16.37 -7.37
N ARG A 160 7.02 17.09 -6.27
CA ARG A 160 7.04 18.56 -6.22
C ARG A 160 8.42 19.10 -5.91
#